data_0fa56d608504fca769602493d65ad40e
#
_entry.id   0fa56d608504fca769602493d65ad40e
#
_cell.length_a   1.000
_cell.length_b   1.000
_cell.length_c   1.000
_cell.angle_alpha   90.00
_cell.angle_beta   90.00
_cell.angle_gamma   90.00
#
_symmetry.space_group_name_H-M   'P 1'
#
loop_
_entity.id
_entity.type
_entity.pdbx_description
1 polymer ?
#
loop_
_entity_poly.entity_id
_entity_poly.type
_entity_poly.pdbx_seq_one_letter_code
_entity_poly.pdbx_strand_id
1 'polypeptide(L)'
;NMTQVSSAVDVLWDLYMAHPEKLSKVDWEYLIRNKAGALVREILIKDMHKHIKPVHDKHEQQWRMANQATLQRIGQCIGDGGQVAYMDLIAAIDAGVDINILKYLISKCDNINGCDENGQTALHHCVQNYVSLDLVNELFIAGINGAICDIHGMDACDYLDKDIWSDDYGTARMMLRPYWTYFYDE
;
A
#
# COMPACT_ATOMS: atom_id res chain seq x y z
N ASN A 1 4.77 -47.15 -17.85
CA ASN A 1 5.53 -46.33 -16.89
C ASN A 1 5.11 -44.87 -17.07
N MET A 2 3.99 -44.54 -16.43
CA MET A 2 3.64 -43.11 -16.30
C MET A 2 4.53 -42.52 -15.22
N THR A 3 5.50 -41.72 -15.63
CA THR A 3 6.18 -40.80 -14.74
C THR A 3 5.15 -39.76 -14.25
N GLN A 4 4.76 -39.86 -12.98
CA GLN A 4 3.96 -38.84 -12.34
C GLN A 4 4.75 -37.53 -12.39
N VAL A 5 4.23 -36.55 -13.12
CA VAL A 5 4.77 -35.19 -13.07
C VAL A 5 4.37 -34.64 -11.70
N SER A 6 5.34 -34.42 -10.82
CA SER A 6 5.12 -33.78 -9.52
C SER A 6 4.49 -32.41 -9.76
N SER A 7 3.38 -32.12 -9.09
CA SER A 7 2.77 -30.80 -9.14
C SER A 7 3.69 -29.76 -8.50
N ALA A 8 3.52 -28.47 -8.86
CA ALA A 8 4.26 -27.39 -8.24
C ALA A 8 4.09 -27.38 -6.71
N VAL A 9 2.90 -27.77 -6.22
CA VAL A 9 2.61 -27.91 -4.78
C VAL A 9 3.49 -28.98 -4.14
N ASP A 10 3.66 -30.13 -4.80
CA ASP A 10 4.48 -31.22 -4.28
C ASP A 10 5.97 -30.85 -4.21
N VAL A 11 6.48 -30.19 -5.24
CA VAL A 11 7.86 -29.67 -5.26
C VAL A 11 8.11 -28.68 -4.13
N LEU A 12 7.22 -27.73 -3.95
CA LEU A 12 7.33 -26.74 -2.87
C LEU A 12 7.12 -27.37 -1.49
N TRP A 13 6.26 -28.38 -1.36
CA TRP A 13 6.08 -29.12 -0.13
C TRP A 13 7.34 -29.89 0.28
N ASP A 14 7.99 -30.55 -0.65
CA ASP A 14 9.26 -31.24 -0.41
C ASP A 14 10.36 -30.26 0.00
N LEU A 15 10.40 -29.08 -0.64
CA LEU A 15 11.32 -28.01 -0.26
C LEU A 15 11.00 -27.47 1.15
N TYR A 16 9.73 -27.28 1.49
CA TYR A 16 9.30 -26.86 2.83
C TYR A 16 9.76 -27.87 3.91
N MET A 17 9.60 -29.17 3.66
CA MET A 17 9.99 -30.21 4.60
C MET A 17 11.51 -30.33 4.80
N ALA A 18 12.29 -30.06 3.75
CA ALA A 18 13.74 -30.19 3.79
C ALA A 18 14.45 -28.86 4.14
N HIS A 19 14.02 -27.74 3.52
CA HIS A 19 14.71 -26.45 3.59
C HIS A 19 13.71 -25.29 3.56
N PRO A 20 12.88 -25.10 4.61
CA PRO A 20 11.88 -24.05 4.64
C PRO A 20 12.47 -22.63 4.49
N GLU A 21 13.72 -22.44 4.87
CA GLU A 21 14.46 -21.17 4.73
C GLU A 21 14.72 -20.75 3.28
N LYS A 22 14.62 -21.70 2.33
CA LYS A 22 14.79 -21.43 0.90
C LYS A 22 13.51 -20.99 0.20
N LEU A 23 12.36 -21.12 0.86
CA LEU A 23 11.08 -20.67 0.28
C LEU A 23 11.01 -19.16 0.25
N SER A 24 10.70 -18.60 -0.92
CA SER A 24 10.34 -17.19 -1.06
C SER A 24 8.96 -16.91 -0.45
N LYS A 25 8.64 -15.63 -0.22
CA LYS A 25 7.30 -15.23 0.23
C LYS A 25 6.20 -15.75 -0.70
N VAL A 26 6.43 -15.70 -2.02
CA VAL A 26 5.49 -16.19 -3.05
C VAL A 26 5.30 -17.71 -2.93
N ASP A 27 6.36 -18.45 -2.67
CA ASP A 27 6.28 -19.91 -2.48
C ASP A 27 5.46 -20.29 -1.25
N TRP A 28 5.66 -19.57 -0.13
CA TRP A 28 4.85 -19.75 1.08
C TRP A 28 3.38 -19.47 0.84
N GLU A 29 3.06 -18.36 0.18
CA GLU A 29 1.68 -17.98 -0.14
C GLU A 29 1.02 -19.02 -1.06
N TYR A 30 1.77 -19.53 -2.04
CA TYR A 30 1.29 -20.58 -2.93
C TYR A 30 0.98 -21.88 -2.19
N LEU A 31 1.88 -22.33 -1.30
CA LEU A 31 1.66 -23.51 -0.45
C LEU A 31 0.43 -23.35 0.45
N ILE A 32 0.31 -22.22 1.14
CA ILE A 32 -0.81 -21.93 2.04
C ILE A 32 -2.14 -21.98 1.27
N ARG A 33 -2.16 -21.45 0.07
CA ARG A 33 -3.35 -21.37 -0.77
C ARG A 33 -3.77 -22.74 -1.33
N ASN A 34 -2.82 -23.56 -1.72
CA ASN A 34 -3.06 -24.78 -2.50
C ASN A 34 -2.93 -26.08 -1.71
N LYS A 35 -2.38 -26.05 -0.50
CA LYS A 35 -2.30 -27.24 0.35
C LYS A 35 -3.62 -27.49 1.08
N ALA A 36 -4.13 -28.70 0.97
CA ALA A 36 -5.43 -29.05 1.56
C ALA A 36 -5.38 -29.12 3.10
N GLY A 37 -6.50 -28.77 3.74
CA GLY A 37 -6.74 -28.89 5.18
C GLY A 37 -6.44 -27.65 6.00
N ALA A 38 -7.41 -27.24 6.83
CA ALA A 38 -7.31 -26.04 7.66
C ALA A 38 -6.14 -26.08 8.65
N LEU A 39 -5.90 -27.25 9.26
CA LEU A 39 -4.81 -27.45 10.22
C LEU A 39 -3.43 -27.25 9.56
N VAL A 40 -3.24 -27.80 8.37
CA VAL A 40 -1.97 -27.68 7.62
C VAL A 40 -1.73 -26.22 7.22
N ARG A 41 -2.76 -25.52 6.79
CA ARG A 41 -2.66 -24.06 6.49
C ARG A 41 -2.24 -23.28 7.71
N GLU A 42 -2.82 -23.55 8.87
CA GLU A 42 -2.48 -22.84 10.11
C GLU A 42 -1.01 -23.08 10.50
N ILE A 43 -0.51 -24.32 10.36
CA ILE A 43 0.89 -24.65 10.60
C ILE A 43 1.80 -23.90 9.62
N LEU A 44 1.47 -23.89 8.33
CA LEU A 44 2.24 -23.19 7.29
C LEU A 44 2.29 -21.68 7.55
N ILE A 45 1.18 -21.07 7.98
CA ILE A 45 1.14 -19.65 8.31
C ILE A 45 2.07 -19.33 9.48
N LYS A 46 2.05 -20.14 10.53
CA LYS A 46 2.93 -19.96 11.70
C LYS A 46 4.40 -20.11 11.31
N ASP A 47 4.73 -21.11 10.51
CA ASP A 47 6.10 -21.35 10.06
C ASP A 47 6.58 -20.27 9.09
N MET A 48 5.72 -19.79 8.19
CA MET A 48 6.03 -18.64 7.33
C MET A 48 6.45 -17.42 8.15
N HIS A 49 5.74 -17.11 9.21
CA HIS A 49 6.06 -15.99 10.09
C HIS A 49 7.43 -16.14 10.79
N LYS A 50 7.87 -17.36 11.07
CA LYS A 50 9.21 -17.60 11.63
C LYS A 50 10.32 -17.32 10.62
N HIS A 51 10.10 -17.64 9.33
CA HIS A 51 11.13 -17.53 8.29
C HIS A 51 11.15 -16.17 7.59
N ILE A 52 9.98 -15.55 7.37
CA ILE A 52 9.86 -14.30 6.65
C ILE A 52 9.95 -13.06 7.57
N LYS A 53 9.50 -13.18 8.83
CA LYS A 53 9.54 -12.07 9.78
C LYS A 53 10.94 -11.41 9.93
N PRO A 54 12.04 -12.15 10.07
CA PRO A 54 13.36 -11.54 10.15
C PRO A 54 13.75 -10.74 8.90
N VAL A 55 13.32 -11.19 7.72
CA VAL A 55 13.55 -10.50 6.44
C VAL A 55 12.70 -9.22 6.38
N HIS A 56 11.45 -9.28 6.81
CA HIS A 56 10.57 -8.13 6.89
C HIS A 56 11.11 -7.07 7.85
N ASP A 57 11.53 -7.46 9.03
CA ASP A 57 12.10 -6.54 10.03
C ASP A 57 13.39 -5.87 9.51
N LYS A 58 14.21 -6.58 8.74
CA LYS A 58 15.42 -6.03 8.11
C LYS A 58 15.06 -5.03 7.01
N HIS A 59 14.08 -5.32 6.17
CA HIS A 59 13.58 -4.40 5.16
C HIS A 59 12.94 -3.16 5.79
N GLU A 60 12.18 -3.32 6.84
CA GLU A 60 11.60 -2.21 7.59
C GLU A 60 12.67 -1.33 8.23
N GLN A 61 13.71 -1.92 8.82
CA GLN A 61 14.85 -1.16 9.34
C GLN A 61 15.57 -0.37 8.24
N GLN A 62 15.87 -1.00 7.11
CA GLN A 62 16.51 -0.33 5.98
C GLN A 62 15.64 0.81 5.44
N TRP A 63 14.36 0.59 5.33
CA TRP A 63 13.40 1.58 4.92
C TRP A 63 13.33 2.76 5.90
N ARG A 64 13.25 2.50 7.20
CA ARG A 64 13.27 3.53 8.25
C ARG A 64 14.55 4.37 8.19
N MET A 65 15.69 3.74 8.01
CA MET A 65 16.98 4.45 7.88
C MET A 65 17.03 5.34 6.64
N ALA A 66 16.54 4.85 5.51
CA ALA A 66 16.49 5.62 4.26
C ALA A 66 15.57 6.84 4.34
N ASN A 67 14.50 6.77 5.16
CA ASN A 67 13.51 7.84 5.31
C ASN A 67 13.68 8.64 6.62
N GLN A 68 14.73 8.41 7.38
CA GLN A 68 14.93 9.02 8.69
C GLN A 68 14.88 10.56 8.66
N ALA A 69 15.50 11.18 7.67
CA ALA A 69 15.49 12.63 7.53
C ALA A 69 14.06 13.19 7.32
N THR A 70 13.27 12.54 6.50
CA THR A 70 11.85 12.91 6.25
C THR A 70 11.02 12.73 7.52
N LEU A 71 11.15 11.59 8.21
CA LEU A 71 10.46 11.33 9.46
C LEU A 71 10.85 12.32 10.57
N GLN A 72 12.10 12.72 10.62
CA GLN A 72 12.59 13.73 11.58
C GLN A 72 11.98 15.10 11.32
N ARG A 73 11.92 15.55 10.07
CA ARG A 73 11.25 16.81 9.69
C ARG A 73 9.77 16.80 10.05
N ILE A 74 9.07 15.71 9.77
CA ILE A 74 7.67 15.51 10.13
C ILE A 74 7.49 15.63 11.64
N GLY A 75 8.34 14.98 12.42
CA GLY A 75 8.31 15.04 13.88
C GLY A 75 8.51 16.46 14.42
N GLN A 76 9.40 17.23 13.83
CA GLN A 76 9.61 18.64 14.17
C GLN A 76 8.37 19.49 13.84
N CYS A 77 7.78 19.33 12.66
CA CYS A 77 6.55 20.04 12.28
C CYS A 77 5.40 19.76 13.24
N ILE A 78 5.21 18.50 13.64
CA ILE A 78 4.19 18.10 14.62
C ILE A 78 4.46 18.74 15.98
N GLY A 79 5.71 18.74 16.45
CA GLY A 79 6.11 19.26 17.76
C GLY A 79 5.92 20.77 17.89
N ASP A 80 6.19 21.54 16.84
CA ASP A 80 6.14 23.00 16.82
C ASP A 80 4.71 23.57 16.59
N GLY A 81 3.71 22.72 16.32
CA GLY A 81 2.33 23.13 16.04
C GLY A 81 2.19 23.98 14.77
N GLY A 82 3.20 23.96 13.89
CA GLY A 82 3.24 24.68 12.63
C GLY A 82 2.41 24.04 11.52
N GLN A 83 2.38 24.72 10.36
CA GLN A 83 1.81 24.15 9.14
C GLN A 83 2.82 23.16 8.51
N VAL A 84 2.27 22.12 7.89
CA VAL A 84 3.03 21.12 7.15
C VAL A 84 3.02 21.51 5.67
N ALA A 85 4.18 21.58 5.05
CA ALA A 85 4.28 21.79 3.60
C ALA A 85 3.69 20.58 2.86
N TYR A 86 2.94 20.84 1.78
CA TYR A 86 2.33 19.75 1.00
C TYR A 86 3.35 18.76 0.44
N MET A 87 4.57 19.19 0.15
CA MET A 87 5.66 18.30 -0.28
C MET A 87 6.08 17.33 0.83
N ASP A 88 6.05 17.76 2.09
CA ASP A 88 6.33 16.88 3.24
C ASP A 88 5.20 15.86 3.46
N LEU A 89 3.95 16.26 3.23
CA LEU A 89 2.81 15.32 3.24
C LEU A 89 2.96 14.26 2.13
N ILE A 90 3.27 14.65 0.92
CA ILE A 90 3.49 13.73 -0.21
C ILE A 90 4.65 12.77 0.13
N ALA A 91 5.78 13.28 0.61
CA ALA A 91 6.91 12.47 1.03
C ALA A 91 6.54 11.48 2.15
N ALA A 92 5.71 11.87 3.11
CA ALA A 92 5.23 11.01 4.17
C ALA A 92 4.32 9.88 3.65
N ILE A 93 3.45 10.17 2.68
CA ILE A 93 2.62 9.15 2.01
C ILE A 93 3.51 8.14 1.29
N ASP A 94 4.48 8.59 0.50
CA ASP A 94 5.43 7.73 -0.22
C ASP A 94 6.30 6.92 0.72
N ALA A 95 6.63 7.47 1.88
CA ALA A 95 7.40 6.79 2.92
C ALA A 95 6.58 5.76 3.72
N GLY A 96 5.26 5.66 3.53
CA GLY A 96 4.40 4.72 4.24
C GLY A 96 4.33 4.97 5.73
N VAL A 97 4.33 6.23 6.16
CA VAL A 97 4.19 6.66 7.55
C VAL A 97 2.86 6.16 8.12
N ASP A 98 2.79 5.92 9.43
CA ASP A 98 1.58 5.48 10.12
C ASP A 98 0.36 6.36 9.78
N ILE A 99 -0.79 5.73 9.55
CA ILE A 99 -2.00 6.42 9.09
C ILE A 99 -2.47 7.52 10.05
N ASN A 100 -2.28 7.36 11.35
CA ASN A 100 -2.68 8.38 12.33
C ASN A 100 -1.79 9.62 12.22
N ILE A 101 -0.51 9.43 11.92
CA ILE A 101 0.43 10.53 11.63
C ILE A 101 0.02 11.22 10.31
N LEU A 102 -0.29 10.45 9.26
CA LEU A 102 -0.75 11.00 7.98
C LEU A 102 -2.04 11.84 8.15
N LYS A 103 -3.01 11.37 8.91
CA LYS A 103 -4.24 12.13 9.23
C LYS A 103 -3.92 13.45 9.92
N TYR A 104 -3.00 13.44 10.87
CA TYR A 104 -2.54 14.66 11.53
C TYR A 104 -1.85 15.62 10.55
N LEU A 105 -0.97 15.12 9.69
CA LEU A 105 -0.29 15.94 8.68
C LEU A 105 -1.28 16.58 7.69
N ILE A 106 -2.30 15.84 7.26
CA ILE A 106 -3.38 16.34 6.41
C ILE A 106 -4.09 17.51 7.10
N SER A 107 -4.39 17.39 8.39
CA SER A 107 -5.08 18.44 9.16
C SER A 107 -4.26 19.73 9.29
N LYS A 108 -2.94 19.66 9.14
CA LYS A 108 -1.99 20.78 9.25
C LYS A 108 -1.40 21.22 7.92
N CYS A 109 -1.78 20.58 6.81
CA CYS A 109 -1.22 20.88 5.49
C CYS A 109 -1.54 22.31 5.06
N ASP A 110 -0.53 23.03 4.58
CA ASP A 110 -0.64 24.42 4.11
C ASP A 110 -1.46 24.52 2.82
N ASN A 111 -1.31 23.56 1.91
CA ASN A 111 -2.00 23.50 0.64
C ASN A 111 -2.30 22.05 0.24
N ILE A 112 -3.48 21.56 0.59
CA ILE A 112 -3.86 20.18 0.30
C ILE A 112 -3.90 19.87 -1.21
N ASN A 113 -4.06 20.87 -2.06
CA ASN A 113 -4.07 20.77 -3.52
C ASN A 113 -2.71 21.05 -4.16
N GLY A 114 -1.66 21.17 -3.38
CA GLY A 114 -0.30 21.35 -3.88
C GLY A 114 0.14 20.16 -4.73
N CYS A 115 0.85 20.44 -5.82
CA CYS A 115 1.34 19.44 -6.77
C CYS A 115 2.86 19.37 -6.74
N ASP A 116 3.40 18.17 -6.90
CA ASP A 116 4.83 17.95 -7.10
C ASP A 116 5.27 18.36 -8.53
N GLU A 117 6.53 18.09 -8.87
CA GLU A 117 7.11 18.41 -10.18
C GLU A 117 6.41 17.69 -11.35
N ASN A 118 5.72 16.57 -11.09
CA ASN A 118 4.94 15.82 -12.05
C ASN A 118 3.47 16.27 -12.13
N GLY A 119 3.09 17.32 -11.40
CA GLY A 119 1.72 17.77 -11.29
C GLY A 119 0.83 16.87 -10.45
N GLN A 120 1.41 15.95 -9.65
CA GLN A 120 0.69 15.00 -8.82
C GLN A 120 0.42 15.57 -7.43
N THR A 121 -0.83 15.43 -6.98
CA THR A 121 -1.26 15.81 -5.63
C THR A 121 -1.04 14.65 -4.62
N ALA A 122 -1.22 14.93 -3.34
CA ALA A 122 -1.25 13.90 -2.29
C ALA A 122 -2.23 12.76 -2.62
N LEU A 123 -3.34 13.04 -3.29
CA LEU A 123 -4.32 12.02 -3.70
C LEU A 123 -3.75 11.05 -4.75
N HIS A 124 -3.01 11.54 -5.75
CA HIS A 124 -2.31 10.70 -6.72
C HIS A 124 -1.36 9.72 -6.01
N HIS A 125 -0.54 10.23 -5.10
CA HIS A 125 0.40 9.41 -4.33
C HIS A 125 -0.30 8.41 -3.42
N CYS A 126 -1.40 8.80 -2.78
CA CYS A 126 -2.22 7.90 -1.95
C CYS A 126 -2.76 6.72 -2.75
N VAL A 127 -3.27 6.97 -3.95
CA VAL A 127 -3.83 5.93 -4.83
C VAL A 127 -2.73 5.01 -5.36
N GLN A 128 -1.60 5.55 -5.81
CA GLN A 128 -0.47 4.77 -6.34
C GLN A 128 0.22 3.91 -5.28
N ASN A 129 0.29 4.37 -4.04
CA ASN A 129 0.92 3.65 -2.92
C ASN A 129 -0.04 2.71 -2.19
N TYR A 130 -1.31 2.63 -2.60
CA TYR A 130 -2.31 1.80 -1.95
C TYR A 130 -2.34 1.99 -0.42
N VAL A 131 -2.61 3.21 0.02
CA VAL A 131 -2.57 3.48 1.46
C VAL A 131 -3.82 2.93 2.15
N SER A 132 -4.97 3.54 1.96
CA SER A 132 -6.27 3.06 2.45
C SER A 132 -7.41 3.97 2.01
N LEU A 133 -8.65 3.43 2.05
CA LEU A 133 -9.86 4.22 1.85
C LEU A 133 -10.02 5.33 2.91
N ASP A 134 -9.62 5.06 4.14
CA ASP A 134 -9.69 6.04 5.23
C ASP A 134 -8.85 7.27 4.91
N LEU A 135 -7.64 7.09 4.36
CA LEU A 135 -6.80 8.22 3.99
C LEU A 135 -7.36 8.99 2.80
N VAL A 136 -7.90 8.30 1.81
CA VAL A 136 -8.61 8.93 0.68
C VAL A 136 -9.76 9.81 1.21
N ASN A 137 -10.55 9.30 2.15
CA ASN A 137 -11.64 10.04 2.78
C ASN A 137 -11.14 11.27 3.55
N GLU A 138 -10.07 11.13 4.33
CA GLU A 138 -9.47 12.26 5.07
C GLU A 138 -8.96 13.37 4.12
N LEU A 139 -8.38 13.00 2.97
CA LEU A 139 -7.97 13.97 1.95
C LEU A 139 -9.17 14.75 1.39
N PHE A 140 -10.29 14.07 1.12
CA PHE A 140 -11.52 14.74 0.66
C PHE A 140 -12.14 15.62 1.75
N ILE A 141 -12.15 15.20 3.01
CA ILE A 141 -12.60 16.02 4.14
C ILE A 141 -11.74 17.29 4.25
N ALA A 142 -10.44 17.18 4.00
CA ALA A 142 -9.53 18.33 4.00
C ALA A 142 -9.68 19.26 2.77
N GLY A 143 -10.52 18.87 1.80
CA GLY A 143 -10.85 19.70 0.64
C GLY A 143 -9.97 19.45 -0.60
N ILE A 144 -9.37 18.29 -0.73
CA ILE A 144 -8.60 17.94 -1.93
C ILE A 144 -9.51 17.90 -3.17
N ASN A 145 -9.05 18.46 -4.27
CA ASN A 145 -9.75 18.41 -5.56
C ASN A 145 -9.30 17.18 -6.35
N GLY A 146 -10.16 16.16 -6.41
CA GLY A 146 -9.88 14.91 -7.13
C GLY A 146 -9.79 15.05 -8.66
N ALA A 147 -10.21 16.19 -9.22
CA ALA A 147 -10.17 16.45 -10.67
C ALA A 147 -8.84 17.04 -11.16
N ILE A 148 -7.90 17.31 -10.27
CA ILE A 148 -6.57 17.80 -10.66
C ILE A 148 -5.85 16.72 -11.47
N CYS A 149 -5.41 17.10 -12.68
CA CYS A 149 -4.65 16.23 -13.56
C CYS A 149 -3.15 16.52 -13.46
N ASP A 150 -2.34 15.50 -13.59
CA ASP A 150 -0.89 15.61 -13.65
C ASP A 150 -0.39 16.08 -15.03
N ILE A 151 0.93 16.09 -15.25
CA ILE A 151 1.55 16.48 -16.53
C ILE A 151 1.15 15.58 -17.71
N HIS A 152 0.62 14.38 -17.45
CA HIS A 152 0.11 13.46 -18.46
C HIS A 152 -1.41 13.59 -18.69
N GLY A 153 -2.05 14.56 -18.05
CA GLY A 153 -3.49 14.75 -18.11
C GLY A 153 -4.31 13.71 -17.33
N MET A 154 -3.68 12.97 -16.40
CA MET A 154 -4.28 11.91 -15.61
C MET A 154 -4.64 12.42 -14.21
N ASP A 155 -5.88 12.19 -13.79
CA ASP A 155 -6.29 12.40 -12.39
C ASP A 155 -5.93 11.19 -11.51
N ALA A 156 -6.14 11.30 -10.20
CA ALA A 156 -5.80 10.22 -9.28
C ALA A 156 -6.54 8.91 -9.58
N CYS A 157 -7.78 8.98 -10.07
CA CYS A 157 -8.58 7.80 -10.41
C CYS A 157 -7.99 7.00 -11.59
N ASP A 158 -7.30 7.67 -12.52
CA ASP A 158 -6.63 7.00 -13.65
C ASP A 158 -5.50 6.07 -13.21
N TYR A 159 -4.94 6.29 -12.03
CA TYR A 159 -3.90 5.46 -11.41
C TYR A 159 -4.46 4.34 -10.52
N LEU A 160 -5.78 4.23 -10.40
CA LEU A 160 -6.40 3.22 -9.55
C LEU A 160 -6.25 1.83 -10.18
N ASP A 161 -5.47 0.98 -9.56
CA ASP A 161 -5.19 -0.38 -10.02
C ASP A 161 -6.13 -1.38 -9.35
N LYS A 162 -6.90 -2.11 -10.16
CA LYS A 162 -7.88 -3.10 -9.70
C LYS A 162 -7.24 -4.27 -8.95
N ASP A 163 -6.05 -4.69 -9.38
CA ASP A 163 -5.37 -5.83 -8.76
C ASP A 163 -4.76 -5.45 -7.40
N ILE A 164 -4.30 -4.20 -7.27
CA ILE A 164 -3.74 -3.66 -6.02
C ILE A 164 -4.84 -3.33 -5.02
N TRP A 165 -5.90 -2.64 -5.45
CA TRP A 165 -7.02 -2.23 -4.59
C TRP A 165 -8.01 -3.35 -4.27
N SER A 166 -8.00 -4.43 -5.07
CA SER A 166 -8.79 -5.65 -4.83
C SER A 166 -10.26 -5.34 -4.47
N ASP A 167 -10.70 -5.74 -3.28
CA ASP A 167 -12.09 -5.57 -2.82
C ASP A 167 -12.51 -4.09 -2.64
N ASP A 168 -11.53 -3.21 -2.40
CA ASP A 168 -11.76 -1.78 -2.20
C ASP A 168 -11.84 -0.97 -3.51
N TYR A 169 -11.53 -1.59 -4.66
CA TYR A 169 -11.47 -0.89 -5.95
C TYR A 169 -12.76 -0.16 -6.30
N GLY A 170 -13.90 -0.83 -6.18
CA GLY A 170 -15.21 -0.24 -6.49
C GLY A 170 -15.51 0.96 -5.61
N THR A 171 -15.28 0.85 -4.31
CA THR A 171 -15.49 1.93 -3.34
C THR A 171 -14.53 3.09 -3.59
N ALA A 172 -13.25 2.80 -3.81
CA ALA A 172 -12.25 3.83 -4.14
C ALA A 172 -12.62 4.60 -5.40
N ARG A 173 -13.03 3.89 -6.46
CA ARG A 173 -13.47 4.51 -7.71
C ARG A 173 -14.64 5.46 -7.53
N MET A 174 -15.65 5.05 -6.75
CA MET A 174 -16.82 5.89 -6.44
C MET A 174 -16.43 7.14 -5.65
N MET A 175 -15.49 7.02 -4.70
CA MET A 175 -14.98 8.16 -3.93
C MET A 175 -14.19 9.15 -4.80
N LEU A 176 -13.38 8.64 -5.71
CA LEU A 176 -12.50 9.45 -6.57
C LEU A 176 -13.26 10.17 -7.69
N ARG A 177 -14.31 9.55 -8.22
CA ARG A 177 -15.15 10.09 -9.31
C ARG A 177 -16.64 9.92 -9.02
N PRO A 178 -17.21 10.63 -8.04
CA PRO A 178 -18.60 10.44 -7.65
C PRO A 178 -19.62 10.81 -8.74
N TYR A 179 -19.21 11.64 -9.72
CA TYR A 179 -20.12 12.12 -10.78
C TYR A 179 -20.29 11.14 -11.95
N TRP A 180 -19.44 10.11 -12.07
CA TRP A 180 -19.50 9.16 -13.17
C TRP A 180 -20.54 8.07 -12.96
N THR A 181 -21.05 7.88 -11.76
CA THR A 181 -22.09 6.90 -11.44
C THR A 181 -23.45 7.25 -12.03
N TYR A 182 -23.66 8.51 -12.42
CA TYR A 182 -24.94 8.97 -12.99
C TYR A 182 -25.09 8.74 -14.51
N PHE A 183 -24.04 8.33 -15.22
CA PHE A 183 -24.04 8.20 -16.68
C PHE A 183 -24.09 6.74 -17.18
N TYR A 184 -24.09 5.75 -16.31
CA TYR A 184 -24.04 4.34 -16.67
C TYR A 184 -25.26 3.51 -16.21
N ASP A 185 -26.32 4.14 -15.72
CA ASP A 185 -27.60 3.49 -15.35
C ASP A 185 -28.67 3.70 -16.44
N GLU A 186 -28.29 3.68 -17.72
CA GLU A 186 -29.22 3.53 -18.84
C GLU A 186 -28.89 2.28 -19.67
#